data_467fbb66a9a80d4239e27c34bff48d2e
#
_entry.id   467fbb66a9a80d4239e27c34bff48d2e
#
_cell.length_a   1.000
_cell.length_b   1.000
_cell.length_c   1.000
_cell.angle_alpha   90.00
_cell.angle_beta   90.00
_cell.angle_gamma   90.00
#
_symmetry.space_group_name_H-M   'P 1'
#
loop_
_entity.id
_entity.type
_entity.pdbx_description
1 polymer ?
#
loop_
_entity_poly.entity_id
_entity_poly.type
_entity_poly.pdbx_seq_one_letter_code
_entity_poly.pdbx_strand_id
1 'polypeptide(L)'
;MLEATSNAVREVCGAGSVTCRLTHVYPDGAAPYYTVLGPARRGEELAQWRAIKAAASDAILANGGTITHHHAVGRDHRPWYDRQRPEPFALALRGAKAALDPTGALNPGVLLDP
;
A
#
# COMPACT_ATOMS: atom_id res chain seq x y z
N MET A 1 -12.95 -4.30 7.48
CA MET A 1 -11.71 -4.23 6.70
C MET A 1 -11.45 -5.53 5.90
N LEU A 2 -11.33 -6.70 6.53
CA LEU A 2 -11.03 -7.97 5.87
C LEU A 2 -11.98 -8.30 4.72
N GLU A 3 -13.26 -8.27 4.97
CA GLU A 3 -14.30 -8.57 3.98
C GLU A 3 -14.30 -7.54 2.84
N ALA A 4 -14.21 -6.25 3.17
CA ALA A 4 -14.16 -5.18 2.17
C ALA A 4 -12.96 -5.32 1.23
N THR A 5 -11.77 -5.61 1.77
CA THR A 5 -10.58 -5.86 0.96
C THR A 5 -10.75 -7.10 0.07
N SER A 6 -11.30 -8.18 0.63
CA SER A 6 -11.55 -9.42 -0.13
C SER A 6 -12.55 -9.20 -1.28
N ASN A 7 -13.62 -8.45 -1.03
CA ASN A 7 -14.61 -8.13 -2.06
C ASN A 7 -14.02 -7.25 -3.16
N ALA A 8 -13.31 -6.18 -2.80
CA ALA A 8 -12.66 -5.30 -3.76
C ALA A 8 -11.68 -6.05 -4.68
N VAL A 9 -10.91 -6.97 -4.12
CA VAL A 9 -9.98 -7.79 -4.92
C VAL A 9 -10.73 -8.76 -5.82
N ARG A 10 -11.81 -9.41 -5.33
CA ARG A 10 -12.60 -10.34 -6.14
C ARG A 10 -13.29 -9.66 -7.31
N GLU A 11 -13.76 -8.44 -7.14
CA GLU A 11 -14.35 -7.65 -8.23
C GLU A 11 -13.35 -7.43 -9.38
N VAL A 12 -12.08 -7.20 -9.07
CA VAL A 12 -11.03 -7.02 -10.09
C VAL A 12 -10.59 -8.35 -10.71
N CYS A 13 -10.44 -9.39 -9.90
CA CYS A 13 -9.95 -10.69 -10.38
C CYS A 13 -11.01 -11.51 -11.12
N GLY A 14 -12.31 -11.31 -10.83
CA GLY A 14 -13.41 -12.12 -11.33
C GLY A 14 -13.46 -13.54 -10.74
N ALA A 15 -12.31 -14.16 -10.50
CA ALA A 15 -12.17 -15.47 -9.89
C ALA A 15 -10.89 -15.56 -9.06
N GLY A 16 -10.83 -16.51 -8.16
CA GLY A 16 -9.66 -16.73 -7.30
C GLY A 16 -9.99 -16.69 -5.81
N SER A 17 -8.98 -16.71 -4.98
CA SER A 17 -9.11 -16.68 -3.53
C SER A 17 -8.33 -15.53 -2.91
N VAL A 18 -8.91 -14.94 -1.88
CA VAL A 18 -8.23 -13.98 -1.00
C VAL A 18 -8.24 -14.57 0.40
N THR A 19 -7.06 -14.78 0.94
CA THR A 19 -6.87 -15.24 2.32
C THR A 19 -6.20 -14.16 3.14
N CYS A 20 -6.39 -14.23 4.44
CA CYS A 20 -5.75 -13.30 5.37
C CYS A 20 -5.26 -14.05 6.59
N ARG A 21 -4.07 -13.69 7.06
CA ARG A 21 -3.53 -14.11 8.35
C ARG A 21 -3.09 -12.88 9.14
N LEU A 22 -3.14 -12.98 10.46
CA LEU A 22 -2.57 -11.96 11.33
C LEU A 22 -1.10 -12.33 11.57
N THR A 23 -0.19 -11.54 11.01
CA THR A 23 1.26 -11.80 11.14
C THR A 23 1.86 -11.19 12.38
N HIS A 24 1.30 -10.07 12.84
CA HIS A 24 1.71 -9.39 14.06
C HIS A 24 0.45 -9.02 14.84
N VAL A 25 0.51 -9.25 16.14
CA VAL A 25 -0.60 -8.92 17.05
C VAL A 25 -0.03 -8.07 18.19
N TYR A 26 -0.60 -6.90 18.37
CA TYR A 26 -0.23 -5.92 19.39
C TYR A 26 -1.43 -5.67 20.31
N PRO A 27 -1.23 -5.09 21.50
CA PRO A 27 -2.33 -4.77 22.41
C PRO A 27 -3.38 -3.84 21.78
N ASP A 28 -2.99 -2.97 20.87
CA ASP A 28 -3.82 -1.95 20.22
C ASP A 28 -4.20 -2.29 18.78
N GLY A 29 -3.80 -3.44 18.26
CA GLY A 29 -4.16 -3.83 16.90
C GLY A 29 -3.40 -5.02 16.35
N ALA A 30 -3.69 -5.36 15.11
CA ALA A 30 -3.05 -6.46 14.41
C ALA A 30 -2.69 -6.08 12.98
N ALA A 31 -1.63 -6.69 12.45
CA ALA A 31 -1.22 -6.53 11.06
C ALA A 31 -1.78 -7.69 10.21
N PRO A 32 -2.87 -7.48 9.46
CA PRO A 32 -3.40 -8.47 8.53
C PRO A 32 -2.51 -8.58 7.29
N TYR A 33 -2.16 -9.79 6.93
CA TYR A 33 -1.40 -10.12 5.72
C TYR A 33 -2.33 -10.79 4.71
N TYR A 34 -2.60 -10.12 3.61
CA TYR A 34 -3.47 -10.62 2.55
C TYR A 34 -2.67 -11.38 1.50
N THR A 35 -3.14 -12.53 1.12
CA THR A 35 -2.63 -13.30 -0.01
C THR A 35 -3.72 -13.45 -1.05
N VAL A 36 -3.41 -13.05 -2.28
CA VAL A 36 -4.32 -13.11 -3.42
C VAL A 36 -3.81 -14.16 -4.40
N LEU A 37 -4.64 -15.12 -4.75
CA LEU A 37 -4.41 -16.10 -5.78
C LEU A 37 -5.53 -15.98 -6.81
N GLY A 38 -5.20 -15.66 -8.04
CA GLY A 38 -6.17 -15.50 -9.13
C GLY A 38 -5.58 -15.89 -10.48
N PRO A 39 -6.43 -16.21 -11.45
CA PRO A 39 -5.97 -16.49 -12.81
C PRO A 39 -5.38 -15.22 -13.42
N ALA A 40 -4.20 -15.34 -14.00
CA ALA A 40 -3.57 -14.25 -14.75
C ALA A 40 -4.21 -14.12 -16.13
N ARG A 41 -4.43 -12.88 -16.56
CA ARG A 41 -4.80 -12.57 -17.95
C ARG A 41 -3.51 -12.45 -18.76
N ARG A 42 -3.31 -13.41 -19.67
CA ARG A 42 -2.09 -13.45 -20.47
C ARG A 42 -1.88 -12.14 -21.25
N GLY A 43 -0.72 -11.52 -21.05
CA GLY A 43 -0.34 -10.23 -21.66
C GLY A 43 -0.83 -9.00 -20.87
N GLU A 44 -1.64 -9.18 -19.84
CA GLU A 44 -2.16 -8.11 -18.99
C GLU A 44 -1.76 -8.26 -17.51
N GLU A 45 -0.84 -9.14 -17.21
CA GLU A 45 -0.48 -9.54 -15.84
C GLU A 45 -0.13 -8.32 -14.97
N LEU A 46 0.65 -7.39 -15.53
CA LEU A 46 1.08 -6.19 -14.80
C LEU A 46 -0.10 -5.21 -14.57
N ALA A 47 -0.96 -5.05 -15.56
CA ALA A 47 -2.15 -4.21 -15.44
C ALA A 47 -3.13 -4.79 -14.41
N GLN A 48 -3.36 -6.10 -14.46
CA GLN A 48 -4.17 -6.82 -13.49
C GLN A 48 -3.60 -6.72 -12.08
N TRP A 49 -2.29 -6.92 -11.91
CA TRP A 49 -1.62 -6.77 -10.63
C TRP A 49 -1.81 -5.35 -10.05
N ARG A 50 -1.63 -4.32 -10.86
CA ARG A 50 -1.84 -2.91 -10.44
C ARG A 50 -3.29 -2.66 -10.02
N ALA A 51 -4.26 -3.19 -10.76
CA ALA A 51 -5.68 -3.05 -10.42
C ALA A 51 -6.01 -3.74 -9.10
N ILE A 52 -5.50 -4.95 -8.86
CA ILE A 52 -5.65 -5.66 -7.59
C ILE A 52 -5.03 -4.87 -6.43
N LYS A 53 -3.81 -4.38 -6.60
CA LYS A 53 -3.11 -3.56 -5.58
C LYS A 53 -3.89 -2.30 -5.27
N ALA A 54 -4.42 -1.61 -6.27
CA ALA A 54 -5.22 -0.41 -6.08
C ALA A 54 -6.50 -0.71 -5.30
N ALA A 55 -7.29 -1.69 -5.73
CA ALA A 55 -8.54 -2.06 -5.08
C ALA A 55 -8.34 -2.48 -3.62
N ALA A 56 -7.33 -3.32 -3.35
CA ALA A 56 -6.99 -3.73 -1.99
C ALA A 56 -6.55 -2.55 -1.13
N SER A 57 -5.68 -1.68 -1.66
CA SER A 57 -5.14 -0.54 -0.93
C SER A 57 -6.21 0.51 -0.63
N ASP A 58 -7.11 0.79 -1.57
CA ASP A 58 -8.25 1.69 -1.34
C ASP A 58 -9.19 1.14 -0.27
N ALA A 59 -9.50 -0.16 -0.31
CA ALA A 59 -10.32 -0.80 0.71
C ALA A 59 -9.67 -0.77 2.11
N ILE A 60 -8.36 -1.00 2.20
CA ILE A 60 -7.61 -0.93 3.45
C ILE A 60 -7.69 0.49 4.03
N LEU A 61 -7.39 1.49 3.22
CA LEU A 61 -7.39 2.89 3.65
C LEU A 61 -8.78 3.37 4.04
N ALA A 62 -9.81 3.04 3.27
CA ALA A 62 -11.21 3.39 3.55
C ALA A 62 -11.73 2.78 4.87
N ASN A 63 -11.11 1.70 5.33
CA ASN A 63 -11.44 1.05 6.60
C ASN A 63 -10.48 1.40 7.75
N GLY A 64 -9.69 2.46 7.62
CA GLY A 64 -8.79 2.97 8.66
C GLY A 64 -7.53 2.13 8.87
N GLY A 65 -7.19 1.26 7.92
CA GLY A 65 -5.96 0.48 7.96
C GLY A 65 -4.75 1.27 7.47
N THR A 66 -3.56 0.95 8.00
CA THR A 66 -2.29 1.45 7.47
C THR A 66 -1.91 0.64 6.23
N ILE A 67 -1.50 1.34 5.17
CA ILE A 67 -1.24 0.71 3.86
C ILE A 67 -0.11 -0.31 3.89
N THR A 68 0.89 -0.12 4.73
CA THR A 68 1.99 -1.04 4.91
C THR A 68 2.47 -1.01 6.36
N HIS A 69 2.88 -2.17 6.88
CA HIS A 69 3.35 -2.30 8.25
C HIS A 69 4.90 -2.30 8.32
N HIS A 70 5.56 -3.25 7.67
CA HIS A 70 7.02 -3.42 7.74
C HIS A 70 7.70 -3.64 6.39
N HIS A 71 6.95 -3.64 5.29
CA HIS A 71 7.48 -3.86 3.94
C HIS A 71 8.03 -2.59 3.28
N ALA A 72 8.12 -1.48 3.99
CA ALA A 72 8.39 -0.14 3.48
C ALA A 72 7.26 0.38 2.55
N VAL A 73 7.29 1.66 2.25
CA VAL A 73 6.30 2.29 1.38
C VAL A 73 6.64 2.03 -0.08
N GLY A 74 7.84 2.38 -0.51
CA GLY A 74 8.24 2.29 -1.91
C GLY A 74 7.35 3.12 -2.84
N ARG A 75 7.52 2.93 -4.15
CA ARG A 75 6.65 3.55 -5.14
C ARG A 75 5.25 2.94 -5.17
N ASP A 76 5.15 1.66 -4.88
CA ASP A 76 3.90 0.91 -4.99
C ASP A 76 2.84 1.30 -3.97
N HIS A 77 3.25 1.69 -2.75
CA HIS A 77 2.34 2.10 -1.68
C HIS A 77 2.24 3.62 -1.53
N ARG A 78 3.10 4.37 -2.20
CA ARG A 78 3.19 5.83 -2.04
C ARG A 78 1.88 6.57 -2.26
N PRO A 79 1.04 6.28 -3.27
CA PRO A 79 -0.21 7.00 -3.47
C PRO A 79 -1.17 6.96 -2.27
N TRP A 80 -1.19 5.82 -1.57
CA TRP A 80 -2.02 5.65 -0.37
C TRP A 80 -1.34 6.18 0.89
N TYR A 81 -0.03 6.03 1.00
CA TYR A 81 0.76 6.61 2.08
C TYR A 81 0.64 8.15 2.09
N ASP A 82 0.70 8.80 0.94
CA ASP A 82 0.53 10.26 0.82
C ASP A 82 -0.85 10.72 1.30
N ARG A 83 -1.89 9.90 1.15
CA ARG A 83 -3.25 10.18 1.63
C ARG A 83 -3.42 9.98 3.14
N GLN A 84 -2.64 9.09 3.75
CA GLN A 84 -2.81 8.75 5.17
C GLN A 84 -1.83 9.46 6.11
N ARG A 85 -0.68 9.88 5.64
CA ARG A 85 0.33 10.52 6.50
C ARG A 85 -0.11 11.92 6.95
N PRO A 86 0.08 12.28 8.23
CA PRO A 86 -0.21 13.63 8.70
C PRO A 86 0.68 14.68 8.03
N GLU A 87 0.11 15.84 7.66
CA GLU A 87 0.86 16.90 6.99
C GLU A 87 2.05 17.44 7.81
N PRO A 88 1.98 17.64 9.14
CA PRO A 88 3.16 18.04 9.90
C PRO A 88 4.32 17.06 9.81
N PHE A 89 4.03 15.77 9.77
CA PHE A 89 5.05 14.74 9.57
C PHE A 89 5.66 14.82 8.17
N ALA A 90 4.83 15.03 7.14
CA ALA A 90 5.29 15.19 5.77
C ALA A 90 6.22 16.40 5.61
N LEU A 91 5.89 17.53 6.25
CA LEU A 91 6.72 18.75 6.27
C LEU A 91 8.08 18.49 6.94
N ALA A 92 8.08 17.88 8.11
CA ALA A 92 9.31 17.54 8.82
C ALA A 92 10.23 16.63 7.99
N LEU A 93 9.64 15.60 7.35
CA LEU A 93 10.39 14.68 6.51
C LEU A 93 10.96 15.34 5.26
N ARG A 94 10.20 16.22 4.60
CA ARG A 94 10.69 17.03 3.47
C ARG A 94 11.81 17.98 3.89
N GLY A 95 11.67 18.65 5.05
CA GLY A 95 12.72 19.51 5.58
C GLY A 95 14.02 18.76 5.86
N ALA A 96 13.94 17.59 6.48
CA ALA A 96 15.09 16.73 6.71
C ALA A 96 15.72 16.27 5.37
N LYS A 97 14.91 15.86 4.41
CA LYS A 97 15.38 15.48 3.07
C LYS A 97 16.12 16.63 2.39
N ALA A 98 15.56 17.82 2.35
CA ALA A 98 16.17 18.98 1.71
C ALA A 98 17.51 19.37 2.37
N ALA A 99 17.63 19.23 3.68
CA ALA A 99 18.88 19.53 4.40
C ALA A 99 19.98 18.50 4.14
N LEU A 100 19.62 17.21 4.04
CA LEU A 100 20.60 16.12 3.92
C LEU A 100 20.92 15.75 2.46
N ASP A 101 20.00 16.04 1.55
CA ASP A 101 20.10 15.69 0.13
C ASP A 101 19.55 16.83 -0.74
N PRO A 102 20.22 18.00 -0.72
CA PRO A 102 19.74 19.20 -1.39
C PRO A 102 19.65 19.06 -2.92
N THR A 103 20.32 18.09 -3.50
CA THR A 103 20.27 17.80 -4.94
C THR A 103 19.20 16.78 -5.31
N GLY A 104 18.54 16.15 -4.33
CA GLY A 104 17.52 15.14 -4.57
C GLY A 104 18.03 13.84 -5.20
N ALA A 105 19.33 13.54 -5.05
CA ALA A 105 19.98 12.41 -5.70
C ALA A 105 19.62 11.05 -5.07
N LEU A 106 19.28 11.04 -3.77
CA LEU A 106 19.01 9.81 -3.03
C LEU A 106 17.55 9.37 -3.16
N ASN A 107 17.34 8.19 -3.74
CA ASN A 107 16.01 7.56 -3.89
C ASN A 107 14.92 8.53 -4.43
N PRO A 108 15.12 9.20 -5.57
CA PRO A 108 14.18 10.16 -6.10
C PRO A 108 12.82 9.52 -6.39
N GLY A 109 11.75 10.15 -5.91
CA GLY A 109 10.37 9.71 -6.14
C GLY A 109 9.95 8.41 -5.46
N VAL A 110 10.74 7.87 -4.52
CA VAL A 110 10.37 6.62 -3.81
C VAL A 110 9.44 6.92 -2.64
N LEU A 111 9.80 7.81 -1.75
CA LEU A 111 9.01 8.20 -0.58
C LEU A 111 8.63 9.68 -0.63
N LEU A 112 9.51 10.50 -1.14
CA LEU A 112 9.37 11.94 -1.32
C LEU A 112 9.79 12.32 -2.74
N ASP A 113 9.22 13.40 -3.24
CA ASP A 113 9.73 14.05 -4.44
C ASP A 113 11.01 14.84 -4.11
N PRO A 114 11.89 15.03 -5.10
CA PRO A 114 13.08 15.86 -4.94
C PRO A 114 12.74 17.29 -4.51
#